data_c85e151181ff8e26c13e093e8c900abf
#
_entry.id   c85e151181ff8e26c13e093e8c900abf
#
_cell.length_a   1.000
_cell.length_b   1.000
_cell.length_c   1.000
_cell.angle_alpha   90.00
_cell.angle_beta   90.00
_cell.angle_gamma   90.00
#
_symmetry.space_group_name_H-M   'P 1'
#
loop_
_entity.id
_entity.type
_entity.pdbx_description
1 polymer ?
#
loop_
_entity_poly.entity_id
_entity_poly.type
_entity_poly.pdbx_seq_one_letter_code
_entity_poly.pdbx_strand_id
1 'polypeptide(L)'
;MQLVINPSQFNIILTTNMFGDILSDEIAGLVGGLGLAPGGNIGDEVAIFEAVHGTAPDIAGKGIANPTALYLASAMMLEHINENKMANTLINAVRKTLENKKNRTCDLGGDATTKDYTRLVINNLN
;
A
#
# COMPACT_ATOMS: atom_id res chain seq x y z
N MET A 1 -1.76 22.37 3.91
CA MET A 1 -1.25 23.15 2.76
C MET A 1 0.19 22.75 2.40
N GLN A 2 1.18 22.81 3.32
CA GLN A 2 2.59 22.52 3.00
C GLN A 2 2.83 21.09 2.51
N LEU A 3 2.10 20.11 3.02
CA LEU A 3 2.15 18.71 2.59
C LEU A 3 1.75 18.53 1.12
N VAL A 4 0.90 19.40 0.60
CA VAL A 4 0.47 19.39 -0.81
C VAL A 4 1.44 20.15 -1.69
N ILE A 5 1.91 21.34 -1.25
CA ILE A 5 2.76 22.22 -2.06
C ILE A 5 4.20 21.73 -2.13
N ASN A 6 4.77 21.27 -1.01
CA ASN A 6 6.16 20.87 -0.90
C ASN A 6 6.33 19.69 0.07
N PRO A 7 5.83 18.50 -0.27
CA PRO A 7 5.89 17.33 0.61
C PRO A 7 7.32 16.86 0.92
N SER A 8 8.27 17.11 0.02
CA SER A 8 9.66 16.66 0.17
C SER A 8 10.44 17.32 1.31
N GLN A 9 9.91 18.42 1.88
CA GLN A 9 10.51 19.03 3.07
C GLN A 9 10.31 18.22 4.36
N PHE A 10 9.39 17.25 4.35
CA PHE A 10 9.07 16.44 5.52
C PHE A 10 9.62 15.03 5.37
N ASN A 11 10.42 14.59 6.34
CA ASN A 11 10.86 13.20 6.44
C ASN A 11 9.95 12.38 7.37
N ILE A 12 9.50 13.02 8.45
CA ILE A 12 8.63 12.42 9.46
C ILE A 12 7.60 13.48 9.88
N ILE A 13 6.36 13.05 10.04
CA ILE A 13 5.28 13.87 10.58
C ILE A 13 4.79 13.21 11.84
N LEU A 14 4.97 13.89 12.99
CA LEU A 14 4.46 13.44 14.27
C LEU A 14 3.19 14.20 14.61
N THR A 15 2.13 13.47 14.92
CA THR A 15 0.82 14.04 15.22
C THR A 15 0.04 13.13 16.17
N THR A 16 -1.10 13.62 16.67
CA THR A 16 -2.06 12.78 17.39
C THR A 16 -2.89 11.96 16.42
N ASN A 17 -3.50 10.89 16.89
CA ASN A 17 -4.20 9.89 16.08
C ASN A 17 -5.18 10.53 15.06
N MET A 18 -6.14 11.32 15.51
CA MET A 18 -7.16 11.91 14.64
C MET A 18 -6.58 12.76 13.50
N PHE A 19 -5.57 13.59 13.79
CA PHE A 19 -4.94 14.41 12.78
C PHE A 19 -4.02 13.58 11.87
N GLY A 20 -3.43 12.51 12.41
CA GLY A 20 -2.65 11.55 11.65
C GLY A 20 -3.50 10.85 10.60
N ASP A 21 -4.68 10.37 10.98
CA ASP A 21 -5.61 9.70 10.07
C ASP A 21 -6.03 10.64 8.92
N ILE A 22 -6.42 11.88 9.24
CA ILE A 22 -6.82 12.86 8.21
C ILE A 22 -5.66 13.17 7.25
N LEU A 23 -4.46 13.40 7.78
CA LEU A 23 -3.31 13.77 6.97
C LEU A 23 -2.76 12.58 6.15
N SER A 24 -2.78 11.38 6.70
CA SER A 24 -2.32 10.18 5.97
C SER A 24 -3.22 9.87 4.78
N ASP A 25 -4.53 10.02 4.92
CA ASP A 25 -5.48 9.83 3.82
C ASP A 25 -5.28 10.89 2.71
N GLU A 26 -5.07 12.15 3.09
CA GLU A 26 -4.76 13.21 2.13
C GLU A 26 -3.46 12.92 1.36
N ILE A 27 -2.40 12.51 2.07
CA ILE A 27 -1.12 12.16 1.46
C ILE A 27 -1.26 10.91 0.58
N ALA A 28 -1.99 9.89 1.01
CA ALA A 28 -2.27 8.70 0.22
C ALA A 28 -2.95 9.07 -1.12
N GLY A 29 -3.88 10.03 -1.10
CA GLY A 29 -4.49 10.59 -2.32
C GLY A 29 -3.47 11.18 -3.29
N LEU A 30 -2.44 11.87 -2.79
CA LEU A 30 -1.38 12.49 -3.61
C LEU A 30 -0.45 11.46 -4.28
N VAL A 31 -0.26 10.27 -3.68
CA VAL A 31 0.63 9.23 -4.21
C VAL A 31 -0.07 8.17 -5.05
N GLY A 32 -1.38 8.26 -5.21
CA GLY A 32 -2.12 7.35 -6.09
C GLY A 32 -3.33 6.66 -5.44
N GLY A 33 -3.65 7.01 -4.21
CA GLY A 33 -4.84 6.55 -3.48
C GLY A 33 -4.55 5.54 -2.37
N LEU A 34 -5.57 5.28 -1.57
CA LEU A 34 -5.52 4.40 -0.39
C LEU A 34 -5.13 2.95 -0.72
N GLY A 35 -5.37 2.49 -1.95
CA GLY A 35 -4.96 1.15 -2.42
C GLY A 35 -3.44 0.93 -2.45
N LEU A 36 -2.64 1.99 -2.24
CA LEU A 36 -1.17 1.94 -2.17
C LEU A 36 -0.63 2.19 -0.77
N ALA A 37 -1.46 2.57 0.20
CA ALA A 37 -1.02 2.99 1.53
C ALA A 37 -1.06 1.83 2.54
N PRO A 38 0.09 1.30 2.98
CA PRO A 38 0.15 0.35 4.07
C PRO A 38 0.11 1.07 5.42
N GLY A 39 -0.47 0.42 6.43
CA GLY A 39 -0.48 0.86 7.81
C GLY A 39 0.16 -0.15 8.75
N GLY A 40 0.70 0.36 9.86
CA GLY A 40 1.25 -0.47 10.93
C GLY A 40 1.01 0.17 12.29
N ASN A 41 0.45 -0.61 13.21
CA ASN A 41 0.27 -0.27 14.62
C ASN A 41 1.23 -1.13 15.43
N ILE A 42 2.30 -0.55 15.93
CA ILE A 42 3.41 -1.28 16.56
C ILE A 42 3.47 -0.91 18.05
N GLY A 43 3.26 -1.90 18.90
CA GLY A 43 3.42 -1.81 20.34
C GLY A 43 4.64 -2.62 20.82
N ASP A 44 4.83 -2.68 22.13
CA ASP A 44 5.99 -3.34 22.72
C ASP A 44 5.95 -4.88 22.56
N GLU A 45 4.77 -5.48 22.59
CA GLU A 45 4.59 -6.95 22.54
C GLU A 45 3.82 -7.42 21.30
N VAL A 46 3.03 -6.54 20.67
CA VAL A 46 2.13 -6.88 19.57
C VAL A 46 2.22 -5.84 18.48
N ALA A 47 2.22 -6.27 17.23
CA ALA A 47 2.10 -5.40 16.07
C ALA A 47 0.99 -5.87 15.14
N ILE A 48 0.26 -4.93 14.53
CA ILE A 48 -0.79 -5.17 13.53
C ILE A 48 -0.39 -4.42 12.26
N PHE A 49 -0.45 -5.12 11.13
CA PHE A 49 -0.16 -4.55 9.81
C PHE A 49 -1.39 -4.68 8.93
N GLU A 50 -1.81 -3.59 8.33
CA GLU A 50 -3.08 -3.52 7.60
C GLU A 50 -2.99 -2.59 6.39
N ALA A 51 -3.94 -2.69 5.49
CA ALA A 51 -4.20 -1.65 4.51
C ALA A 51 -5.10 -0.61 5.16
N VAL A 52 -4.80 0.67 5.03
CA VAL A 52 -5.55 1.76 5.69
C VAL A 52 -6.91 2.05 5.05
N HIS A 53 -7.20 1.46 3.88
CA HIS A 53 -8.47 1.67 3.19
C HIS A 53 -9.66 1.01 3.89
N GLY A 54 -10.86 1.58 3.69
CA GLY A 54 -12.13 1.04 4.20
C GLY A 54 -12.65 -0.16 3.39
N THR A 55 -13.92 -0.50 3.59
CA THR A 55 -14.57 -1.70 3.02
C THR A 55 -14.97 -1.57 1.55
N ALA A 56 -15.04 -0.35 1.01
CA ALA A 56 -15.40 -0.05 -0.38
C ALA A 56 -16.61 -0.84 -0.90
N PRO A 57 -17.82 -0.69 -0.29
CA PRO A 57 -18.99 -1.51 -0.60
C PRO A 57 -19.39 -1.43 -2.07
N ASP A 58 -19.09 -0.30 -2.73
CA ASP A 58 -19.43 -0.05 -4.14
C ASP A 58 -18.72 -0.99 -5.12
N ILE A 59 -17.54 -1.52 -4.73
CA ILE A 59 -16.76 -2.44 -5.56
C ILE A 59 -16.69 -3.85 -4.99
N ALA A 60 -17.38 -4.12 -3.89
CA ALA A 60 -17.41 -5.44 -3.27
C ALA A 60 -17.88 -6.51 -4.26
N GLY A 61 -17.16 -7.62 -4.35
CA GLY A 61 -17.47 -8.74 -5.25
C GLY A 61 -17.12 -8.51 -6.73
N LYS A 62 -16.71 -7.30 -7.15
CA LYS A 62 -16.37 -7.01 -8.55
C LYS A 62 -14.96 -7.47 -8.97
N GLY A 63 -14.11 -7.86 -8.01
CA GLY A 63 -12.75 -8.33 -8.28
C GLY A 63 -11.81 -7.28 -8.88
N ILE A 64 -12.04 -6.00 -8.61
CA ILE A 64 -11.27 -4.87 -9.18
C ILE A 64 -10.46 -4.10 -8.13
N ALA A 65 -10.58 -4.45 -6.86
CA ALA A 65 -9.82 -3.80 -5.78
C ALA A 65 -8.31 -3.99 -5.98
N ASN A 66 -7.55 -2.92 -5.71
CA ASN A 66 -6.09 -2.95 -5.73
C ASN A 66 -5.55 -3.57 -4.43
N PRO A 67 -4.83 -4.72 -4.47
CA PRO A 67 -4.33 -5.36 -3.27
C PRO A 67 -2.94 -4.87 -2.84
N THR A 68 -2.38 -3.85 -3.49
CA THR A 68 -0.99 -3.41 -3.29
C THR A 68 -0.73 -2.97 -1.85
N ALA A 69 -1.65 -2.22 -1.24
CA ALA A 69 -1.52 -1.77 0.15
C ALA A 69 -1.31 -2.94 1.11
N LEU A 70 -2.07 -4.04 0.92
CA LEU A 70 -1.94 -5.23 1.77
C LEU A 70 -0.61 -5.97 1.54
N TYR A 71 -0.08 -6.00 0.31
CA TYR A 71 1.25 -6.56 0.05
C TYR A 71 2.35 -5.72 0.69
N LEU A 72 2.24 -4.39 0.64
CA LEU A 72 3.20 -3.51 1.30
C LEU A 72 3.11 -3.62 2.83
N ALA A 73 1.91 -3.73 3.40
CA ALA A 73 1.71 -4.01 4.82
C ALA A 73 2.32 -5.37 5.22
N SER A 74 2.18 -6.39 4.36
CA SER A 74 2.85 -7.70 4.57
C SER A 74 4.38 -7.59 4.51
N ALA A 75 4.92 -6.74 3.66
CA ALA A 75 6.36 -6.47 3.62
C ALA A 75 6.83 -5.77 4.91
N MET A 76 6.08 -4.79 5.43
CA MET A 76 6.36 -4.16 6.72
C MET A 76 6.31 -5.18 7.87
N MET A 77 5.37 -6.12 7.84
CA MET A 77 5.31 -7.22 8.81
C MET A 77 6.57 -8.10 8.74
N LEU A 78 7.00 -8.46 7.54
CA LEU A 78 8.22 -9.25 7.34
C LEU A 78 9.47 -8.51 7.85
N GLU A 79 9.58 -7.21 7.59
CA GLU A 79 10.66 -6.38 8.15
C GLU A 79 10.63 -6.36 9.67
N HIS A 80 9.45 -6.22 10.26
CA HIS A 80 9.27 -6.18 11.72
C HIS A 80 9.75 -7.47 12.41
N ILE A 81 9.57 -8.63 11.77
CA ILE A 81 10.06 -9.92 12.27
C ILE A 81 11.48 -10.27 11.77
N ASN A 82 12.21 -9.28 11.24
CA ASN A 82 13.59 -9.40 10.72
C ASN A 82 13.76 -10.27 9.47
N GLU A 83 12.67 -10.57 8.74
CA GLU A 83 12.71 -11.27 7.46
C GLU A 83 12.95 -10.31 6.27
N ASN A 84 13.96 -9.47 6.38
CA ASN A 84 14.27 -8.37 5.44
C ASN A 84 14.45 -8.84 4.00
N LYS A 85 15.02 -10.04 3.78
CA LYS A 85 15.19 -10.59 2.44
C LYS A 85 13.85 -10.87 1.77
N MET A 86 12.90 -11.45 2.50
CA MET A 86 11.56 -11.75 2.00
C MET A 86 10.76 -10.47 1.77
N ALA A 87 10.86 -9.49 2.67
CA ALA A 87 10.25 -8.18 2.53
C ALA A 87 10.70 -7.49 1.23
N ASN A 88 12.02 -7.41 1.01
CA ASN A 88 12.58 -6.80 -0.19
C ASN A 88 12.17 -7.56 -1.47
N THR A 89 12.10 -8.89 -1.44
CA THR A 89 11.62 -9.68 -2.58
C THR A 89 10.18 -9.31 -2.92
N LEU A 90 9.29 -9.20 -1.92
CA LEU A 90 7.90 -8.83 -2.11
C LEU A 90 7.76 -7.39 -2.64
N ILE A 91 8.47 -6.42 -2.07
CA ILE A 91 8.47 -5.03 -2.53
C ILE A 91 8.92 -4.94 -3.99
N ASN A 92 9.98 -5.64 -4.35
CA ASN A 92 10.50 -5.65 -5.73
C ASN A 92 9.51 -6.32 -6.70
N ALA A 93 8.83 -7.40 -6.30
CA ALA A 93 7.80 -8.05 -7.11
C ALA A 93 6.62 -7.10 -7.38
N VAL A 94 6.15 -6.38 -6.36
CA VAL A 94 5.12 -5.35 -6.49
C VAL A 94 5.59 -4.24 -7.44
N ARG A 95 6.78 -3.69 -7.22
CA ARG A 95 7.35 -2.63 -8.06
C ARG A 95 7.41 -3.05 -9.53
N LYS A 96 7.98 -4.23 -9.81
CA LYS A 96 8.09 -4.78 -11.16
C LYS A 96 6.72 -4.99 -11.83
N THR A 97 5.70 -5.40 -11.04
CA THR A 97 4.34 -5.54 -11.56
C THR A 97 3.76 -4.18 -11.97
N LEU A 98 3.99 -3.13 -11.18
CA LEU A 98 3.50 -1.77 -11.42
C LEU A 98 4.21 -1.04 -12.57
N GLU A 99 5.39 -1.46 -13.01
CA GLU A 99 6.11 -0.84 -14.14
C GLU A 99 5.27 -0.88 -15.42
N ASN A 100 4.61 -2.01 -15.70
CA ASN A 100 3.77 -2.14 -16.87
C ASN A 100 2.34 -1.64 -16.57
N LYS A 101 1.90 -0.61 -17.27
CA LYS A 101 0.57 -0.01 -17.10
C LYS A 101 -0.57 -1.03 -17.22
N LYS A 102 -0.47 -2.00 -18.14
CA LYS A 102 -1.50 -3.03 -18.35
C LYS A 102 -1.66 -3.97 -17.14
N ASN A 103 -0.64 -4.08 -16.30
CA ASN A 103 -0.66 -4.92 -15.11
C ASN A 103 -1.29 -4.22 -13.90
N ARG A 104 -1.54 -2.92 -13.99
CA ARG A 104 -2.13 -2.12 -12.91
C ARG A 104 -3.63 -2.36 -12.83
N THR A 105 -4.19 -2.17 -11.66
CA THR A 105 -5.64 -2.15 -11.44
C THR A 105 -6.25 -0.85 -11.98
N CYS A 106 -7.58 -0.79 -12.07
CA CYS A 106 -8.29 0.32 -12.71
C CYS A 106 -8.08 1.69 -12.00
N ASP A 107 -7.89 1.70 -10.70
CA ASP A 107 -7.55 2.89 -9.90
C ASP A 107 -6.21 3.53 -10.29
N LEU A 108 -5.28 2.72 -10.82
CA LEU A 108 -3.98 3.15 -11.34
C LEU A 108 -3.97 3.26 -12.88
N GLY A 109 -5.14 3.26 -13.50
CA GLY A 109 -5.33 3.42 -14.94
C GLY A 109 -4.90 2.23 -15.77
N GLY A 110 -4.95 1.02 -15.20
CA GLY A 110 -4.77 -0.26 -15.89
C GLY A 110 -6.08 -1.04 -16.00
N ASP A 111 -5.98 -2.31 -16.43
CA ASP A 111 -7.13 -3.17 -16.71
C ASP A 111 -7.07 -4.50 -15.92
N ALA A 112 -6.07 -4.69 -15.07
CA ALA A 112 -5.91 -5.93 -14.31
C ALA A 112 -6.99 -6.07 -13.23
N THR A 113 -7.55 -7.27 -13.13
CA THR A 113 -8.38 -7.64 -11.97
C THR A 113 -7.49 -7.85 -10.74
N THR A 114 -8.07 -7.82 -9.53
CA THR A 114 -7.37 -8.17 -8.29
C THR A 114 -6.64 -9.51 -8.40
N LYS A 115 -7.29 -10.51 -9.03
CA LYS A 115 -6.74 -11.85 -9.22
C LYS A 115 -5.56 -11.88 -10.21
N ASP A 116 -5.68 -11.15 -11.31
CA ASP A 116 -4.60 -11.08 -12.31
C ASP A 116 -3.39 -10.35 -11.77
N TYR A 117 -3.61 -9.23 -11.09
CA TYR A 117 -2.56 -8.49 -10.40
C TYR A 117 -1.82 -9.38 -9.38
N THR A 118 -2.57 -10.11 -8.54
CA THR A 118 -2.00 -11.05 -7.57
C THR A 118 -1.12 -12.11 -8.24
N ARG A 119 -1.60 -12.69 -9.34
CA ARG A 119 -0.83 -13.69 -10.10
C ARG A 119 0.47 -13.11 -10.65
N LEU A 120 0.44 -11.87 -11.14
CA LEU A 120 1.62 -11.18 -11.65
C LEU A 120 2.64 -10.90 -10.55
N VAL A 121 2.19 -10.48 -9.36
CA VAL A 121 3.08 -10.30 -8.20
C VAL A 121 3.74 -11.64 -7.83
N ILE A 122 2.96 -12.73 -7.74
CA ILE A 122 3.50 -14.07 -7.43
C ILE A 122 4.56 -14.50 -8.46
N ASN A 123 4.31 -14.28 -9.74
CA ASN A 123 5.27 -14.63 -10.81
C ASN A 123 6.56 -13.82 -10.72
N ASN A 124 6.53 -12.64 -10.12
CA ASN A 124 7.69 -11.77 -9.94
C ASN A 124 8.45 -12.00 -8.62
N LEU A 125 7.99 -12.92 -7.75
CA LEU A 125 8.70 -13.30 -6.52
C LEU A 125 9.94 -14.18 -6.78
N ASN A 126 10.07 -14.74 -7.99
CA ASN A 126 11.15 -15.63 -8.42
C ASN A 126 12.28 -14.88 -9.11
#